data_205be38f030cb504e633c7c5490d52de
#
_entry.id   205be38f030cb504e633c7c5490d52de
#
_cell.length_a   1.000
_cell.length_b   1.000
_cell.length_c   1.000
_cell.angle_alpha   90.00
_cell.angle_beta   90.00
_cell.angle_gamma   90.00
#
_symmetry.space_group_name_H-M   'P 1'
#
loop_
_entity.id
_entity.type
_entity.pdbx_description
1 polymer ?
#
loop_
_entity_poly.entity_id
_entity_poly.type
_entity_poly.pdbx_seq_one_letter_code
_entity_poly.pdbx_strand_id
1 'polypeptide(L)'
;KVTYHDNPTFVVDGVVHYCVGNMPGAVPRTSTIALTNATLKYGLQIAGKGLEQACKENDVIYSGINTYDGKLTCKNVADSFNVEHTEIKELF
;
A
#
# COMPACT_ATOMS: atom_id res chain seq x y z
N LYS A 1 -7.98 19.50 -6.67
CA LYS A 1 -6.91 19.60 -5.65
C LYS A 1 -7.16 18.59 -4.53
N VAL A 2 -6.11 18.16 -3.84
CA VAL A 2 -6.23 17.34 -2.62
C VAL A 2 -6.75 18.20 -1.47
N THR A 3 -7.60 17.64 -0.62
CA THR A 3 -8.09 18.24 0.63
C THR A 3 -7.72 17.38 1.84
N TYR A 4 -7.94 17.92 3.04
CA TYR A 4 -7.62 17.28 4.31
C TYR A 4 -8.83 17.28 5.24
N HIS A 5 -8.82 16.50 6.31
CA HIS A 5 -9.97 16.31 7.21
C HIS A 5 -10.44 17.60 7.91
N ASP A 6 -9.56 18.56 8.13
CA ASP A 6 -9.87 19.86 8.75
C ASP A 6 -10.61 20.83 7.80
N ASN A 7 -10.41 20.66 6.47
CA ASN A 7 -11.13 21.42 5.44
C ASN A 7 -11.41 20.52 4.22
N PRO A 8 -12.36 19.58 4.33
CA PRO A 8 -12.45 18.43 3.44
C PRO A 8 -13.09 18.74 2.08
N THR A 9 -13.87 19.82 1.95
CA THR A 9 -14.65 20.10 0.75
C THR A 9 -14.31 21.46 0.14
N PHE A 10 -14.60 21.59 -1.14
CA PHE A 10 -14.61 22.86 -1.86
C PHE A 10 -15.67 22.83 -2.96
N VAL A 11 -16.09 24.00 -3.47
CA VAL A 11 -17.12 24.12 -4.51
C VAL A 11 -16.51 24.68 -5.78
N VAL A 12 -16.79 24.04 -6.92
CA VAL A 12 -16.48 24.53 -8.26
C VAL A 12 -17.72 24.37 -9.13
N ASP A 13 -18.13 25.44 -9.80
CA ASP A 13 -19.32 25.47 -10.66
C ASP A 13 -20.61 24.94 -9.99
N GLY A 14 -20.76 25.22 -8.68
CA GLY A 14 -21.90 24.75 -7.88
C GLY A 14 -21.82 23.27 -7.44
N VAL A 15 -20.77 22.56 -7.80
CA VAL A 15 -20.55 21.15 -7.41
C VAL A 15 -19.63 21.07 -6.20
N VAL A 16 -20.06 20.36 -5.16
CA VAL A 16 -19.27 20.08 -3.97
C VAL A 16 -18.27 18.96 -4.27
N HIS A 17 -17.00 19.25 -4.05
CA HIS A 17 -15.90 18.28 -4.19
C HIS A 17 -15.38 17.89 -2.81
N TYR A 18 -15.28 16.57 -2.57
CA TYR A 18 -14.60 15.96 -1.43
C TYR A 18 -13.39 15.20 -1.94
N CYS A 19 -12.19 15.69 -1.67
CA CYS A 19 -10.94 15.16 -2.23
C CYS A 19 -9.91 14.87 -1.15
N VAL A 20 -10.35 14.36 0.01
CA VAL A 20 -9.46 14.01 1.12
C VAL A 20 -8.58 12.84 0.73
N GLY A 21 -7.26 13.02 0.78
CA GLY A 21 -6.28 12.01 0.41
C GLY A 21 -6.29 10.76 1.29
N ASN A 22 -6.71 10.90 2.55
CA ASN A 22 -6.93 9.80 3.49
C ASN A 22 -8.42 9.66 3.85
N MET A 23 -9.26 9.41 2.88
CA MET A 23 -10.70 9.19 3.09
C MET A 23 -11.00 8.07 4.10
N PRO A 24 -10.30 6.92 4.09
CA PRO A 24 -10.48 5.85 5.08
C PRO A 24 -10.32 6.30 6.53
N GLY A 25 -9.52 7.32 6.79
CA GLY A 25 -9.32 7.89 8.13
C GLY A 25 -10.56 8.56 8.74
N ALA A 26 -11.55 8.93 7.92
CA ALA A 26 -12.84 9.44 8.40
C ALA A 26 -13.77 8.35 8.93
N VAL A 27 -13.55 7.09 8.56
CA VAL A 27 -14.34 5.90 8.95
C VAL A 27 -13.41 4.75 9.37
N PRO A 28 -12.58 4.94 10.40
CA PRO A 28 -11.44 4.06 10.67
C PRO A 28 -11.85 2.62 10.99
N ARG A 29 -12.94 2.42 11.71
CA ARG A 29 -13.43 1.07 12.03
C ARG A 29 -13.81 0.29 10.76
N THR A 30 -14.63 0.87 9.90
CA THR A 30 -15.05 0.25 8.64
C THR A 30 -13.85 -0.02 7.73
N SER A 31 -12.98 0.95 7.59
CA SER A 31 -11.78 0.85 6.75
C SER A 31 -10.81 -0.23 7.25
N THR A 32 -10.59 -0.32 8.56
CA THR A 32 -9.72 -1.34 9.15
C THR A 32 -10.28 -2.75 8.94
N ILE A 33 -11.57 -2.94 9.16
CA ILE A 33 -12.21 -4.26 8.95
C ILE A 33 -12.15 -4.65 7.47
N ALA A 34 -12.48 -3.73 6.56
CA ALA A 34 -12.42 -3.98 5.12
C ALA A 34 -11.00 -4.35 4.65
N LEU A 35 -10.00 -3.56 5.08
CA LEU A 35 -8.60 -3.81 4.74
C LEU A 35 -8.11 -5.14 5.31
N THR A 36 -8.40 -5.44 6.58
CA THR A 36 -8.02 -6.69 7.22
C THR A 36 -8.62 -7.89 6.50
N ASN A 37 -9.91 -7.85 6.15
CA ASN A 37 -10.57 -8.91 5.38
C ASN A 37 -9.94 -9.13 4.01
N ALA A 38 -9.52 -8.05 3.34
CA ALA A 38 -8.86 -8.14 2.03
C ALA A 38 -7.44 -8.70 2.11
N THR A 39 -6.68 -8.36 3.17
CA THR A 39 -5.23 -8.65 3.28
C THR A 39 -4.90 -9.92 4.06
N LEU A 40 -5.79 -10.38 4.95
CA LEU A 40 -5.54 -11.54 5.84
C LEU A 40 -5.08 -12.79 5.08
N LYS A 41 -5.70 -13.08 3.94
CA LYS A 41 -5.34 -14.25 3.11
C LYS A 41 -3.88 -14.24 2.64
N TYR A 42 -3.32 -13.07 2.37
CA TYR A 42 -1.91 -12.93 1.98
C TYR A 42 -0.98 -13.08 3.17
N GLY A 43 -1.36 -12.47 4.32
CA GLY A 43 -0.60 -12.64 5.56
C GLY A 43 -0.51 -14.11 6.00
N LEU A 44 -1.60 -14.87 5.89
CA LEU A 44 -1.63 -16.31 6.20
C LEU A 44 -0.75 -17.14 5.25
N GLN A 45 -0.69 -16.78 3.96
CA GLN A 45 0.21 -17.44 3.01
C GLN A 45 1.68 -17.23 3.40
N ILE A 46 2.07 -16.00 3.71
CA ILE A 46 3.43 -15.67 4.13
C ILE A 46 3.78 -16.39 5.45
N ALA A 47 2.88 -16.36 6.44
CA ALA A 47 3.08 -17.00 7.73
C ALA A 47 3.21 -18.52 7.64
N GLY A 48 2.43 -19.14 6.74
CA GLY A 48 2.42 -20.61 6.58
C GLY A 48 3.54 -21.18 5.71
N LYS A 49 4.03 -20.42 4.72
CA LYS A 49 4.97 -20.91 3.70
C LYS A 49 6.33 -20.23 3.72
N GLY A 50 6.44 -19.10 4.42
CA GLY A 50 7.56 -18.17 4.29
C GLY A 50 7.42 -17.27 3.06
N LEU A 51 8.14 -16.15 3.07
CA LEU A 51 8.01 -15.11 2.05
C LEU A 51 8.38 -15.60 0.64
N GLU A 52 9.53 -16.26 0.50
CA GLU A 52 10.01 -16.71 -0.81
C GLU A 52 9.05 -17.67 -1.50
N GLN A 53 8.55 -18.68 -0.77
CA GLN A 53 7.60 -19.64 -1.33
C GLN A 53 6.25 -18.99 -1.64
N ALA A 54 5.79 -18.08 -0.78
CA ALA A 54 4.56 -17.33 -1.02
C ALA A 54 4.67 -16.45 -2.28
N CYS A 55 5.82 -15.83 -2.52
CA CYS A 55 6.08 -15.04 -3.73
C CYS A 55 6.11 -15.87 -5.00
N LYS A 56 6.72 -17.08 -4.96
CA LYS A 56 6.75 -18.00 -6.11
C LYS A 56 5.36 -18.49 -6.51
N GLU A 57 4.43 -18.56 -5.57
CA GLU A 57 3.07 -19.05 -5.79
C GLU A 57 2.04 -17.93 -6.01
N ASN A 58 2.37 -16.67 -5.70
CA ASN A 58 1.43 -15.56 -5.75
C ASN A 58 2.10 -14.25 -6.13
N ASP A 59 1.88 -13.85 -7.38
CA ASP A 59 2.42 -12.61 -7.96
C ASP A 59 1.96 -11.35 -7.22
N VAL A 60 0.80 -11.38 -6.55
CA VAL A 60 0.32 -10.25 -5.74
C VAL A 60 1.22 -10.04 -4.53
N ILE A 61 1.65 -11.12 -3.87
CA ILE A 61 2.60 -11.04 -2.76
C ILE A 61 3.95 -10.55 -3.28
N TYR A 62 4.43 -11.13 -4.37
CA TYR A 62 5.69 -10.73 -5.01
C TYR A 62 5.71 -9.23 -5.35
N SER A 63 4.68 -8.73 -6.01
CA SER A 63 4.58 -7.31 -6.39
C SER A 63 4.39 -6.36 -5.21
N GLY A 64 3.96 -6.87 -4.07
CA GLY A 64 3.76 -6.10 -2.83
C GLY A 64 5.01 -5.90 -1.99
N ILE A 65 6.15 -6.52 -2.34
CA ILE A 65 7.38 -6.37 -1.55
C ILE A 65 7.97 -4.98 -1.80
N ASN A 66 8.08 -4.19 -0.74
CA ASN A 66 8.71 -2.87 -0.77
C ASN A 66 10.13 -2.89 -0.21
N THR A 67 10.39 -3.80 0.74
CA THR A 67 11.71 -3.97 1.36
C THR A 67 12.00 -5.45 1.57
N TYR A 68 13.24 -5.85 1.36
CA TYR A 68 13.73 -7.20 1.65
C TYR A 68 15.22 -7.15 1.98
N ASP A 69 15.63 -7.85 3.05
CA ASP A 69 17.01 -7.94 3.51
C ASP A 69 17.73 -6.56 3.59
N GLY A 70 17.03 -5.56 4.14
CA GLY A 70 17.56 -4.20 4.30
C GLY A 70 17.64 -3.37 3.02
N LYS A 71 17.14 -3.87 1.89
CA LYS A 71 17.14 -3.18 0.59
C LYS A 71 15.74 -2.72 0.21
N LEU A 72 15.64 -1.62 -0.53
CA LEU A 72 14.39 -1.13 -1.12
C LEU A 72 14.15 -1.79 -2.48
N THR A 73 13.01 -2.46 -2.62
CA THR A 73 12.62 -3.20 -3.82
C THR A 73 11.45 -2.55 -4.58
N CYS A 74 10.85 -1.49 -4.01
CA CYS A 74 9.85 -0.70 -4.69
C CYS A 74 10.49 0.58 -5.25
N LYS A 75 10.59 0.66 -6.58
CA LYS A 75 11.24 1.77 -7.28
C LYS A 75 10.63 3.13 -6.93
N ASN A 76 9.31 3.25 -6.89
CA ASN A 76 8.64 4.51 -6.60
C ASN A 76 8.94 5.02 -5.17
N VAL A 77 9.10 4.11 -4.22
CA VAL A 77 9.50 4.45 -2.84
C VAL A 77 10.96 4.91 -2.82
N ALA A 78 11.84 4.17 -3.48
CA ALA A 78 13.27 4.52 -3.58
C ALA A 78 13.48 5.90 -4.21
N ASP A 79 12.79 6.17 -5.32
CA ASP A 79 12.83 7.46 -6.01
C ASP A 79 12.33 8.61 -5.10
N SER A 80 11.24 8.37 -4.34
CA SER A 80 10.68 9.38 -3.42
C SER A 80 11.61 9.76 -2.27
N PHE A 81 12.43 8.82 -1.83
CA PHE A 81 13.42 9.03 -0.75
C PHE A 81 14.82 9.32 -1.28
N ASN A 82 15.02 9.31 -2.60
CA ASN A 82 16.32 9.47 -3.26
C ASN A 82 17.37 8.49 -2.72
N VAL A 83 16.99 7.21 -2.62
CA VAL A 83 17.85 6.11 -2.16
C VAL A 83 17.96 5.04 -3.24
N GLU A 84 18.95 4.16 -3.09
CA GLU A 84 19.20 3.09 -4.04
C GLU A 84 18.03 2.09 -4.11
N HIS A 85 17.66 1.71 -5.33
CA HIS A 85 16.70 0.67 -5.63
C HIS A 85 17.41 -0.64 -5.99
N THR A 86 16.90 -1.76 -5.49
CA THR A 86 17.36 -3.11 -5.85
C THR A 86 16.20 -3.90 -6.43
N GLU A 87 16.38 -4.48 -7.60
CA GLU A 87 15.36 -5.34 -8.21
C GLU A 87 15.13 -6.59 -7.38
N ILE A 88 13.88 -6.89 -7.06
CA ILE A 88 13.52 -8.05 -6.20
C ILE A 88 14.03 -9.38 -6.75
N LYS A 89 14.08 -9.56 -8.09
CA LYS A 89 14.60 -10.75 -8.77
C LYS A 89 16.10 -11.01 -8.54
N GLU A 90 16.81 -10.04 -7.99
CA GLU A 90 18.24 -10.17 -7.64
C GLU A 90 18.44 -10.70 -6.23
N LEU A 91 17.35 -10.86 -5.47
CA LEU A 91 17.36 -11.21 -4.05
C LEU A 91 16.83 -12.62 -3.75
N PHE A 92 16.16 -13.26 -4.73
CA PHE A 92 15.58 -14.61 -4.60
C PHE A 92 16.03 -15.52 -5.73
#